data_7a27e785d9583b7789a7251c6893a2df
#
_entry.id   7a27e785d9583b7789a7251c6893a2df
#
_cell.length_a   1.000
_cell.length_b   1.000
_cell.length_c   1.000
_cell.angle_alpha   90.00
_cell.angle_beta   90.00
_cell.angle_gamma   90.00
#
_symmetry.space_group_name_H-M   'P 1'
#
loop_
_entity.id
_entity.type
_entity.pdbx_description
1 polymer ?
#
loop_
_entity_poly.entity_id
_entity_poly.type
_entity_poly.pdbx_seq_one_letter_code
_entity_poly.pdbx_strand_id
1 'polypeptide(L)'
;EIMPSLVGSEMCIRDSRRKLTLESSIIRQVSGNGLELTSCQVVVGNSEISNAGENCVSLLGGDYTFTHCTLANYFSWNVRKGTALQVRNEQDDIAYPLSSAIFRNCIIAGSGTDEINGGRSKNENIAFNYYFSHCLINSVKEENDKIVNVIWEKDDNFLLMDSRTQEYSFSLNEKSKAINLGKQEDAIAYPTDRNGNSRLQDTAPDAGCYEKSASKDE
;
A
#
# COMPACT_ATOMS: atom_id res chain seq x y z
N GLU A 1 5.58 22.82 -6.11
CA GLU A 1 6.04 23.03 -4.72
C GLU A 1 6.51 21.70 -4.16
N ILE A 2 7.79 21.59 -3.87
CA ILE A 2 8.42 20.36 -3.40
C ILE A 2 8.03 20.16 -1.93
N MET A 3 7.21 19.18 -1.65
CA MET A 3 6.92 18.79 -0.27
C MET A 3 8.16 18.12 0.34
N PRO A 4 8.62 18.53 1.52
CA PRO A 4 9.74 17.88 2.19
C PRO A 4 9.38 16.44 2.54
N SER A 5 10.31 15.50 2.34
CA SER A 5 10.15 14.13 2.78
C SER A 5 9.95 14.09 4.29
N LEU A 6 8.90 13.44 4.76
CA LEU A 6 8.68 13.19 6.18
C LEU A 6 9.68 12.13 6.65
N VAL A 7 10.88 12.57 7.01
CA VAL A 7 11.85 11.76 7.73
C VAL A 7 11.44 11.72 9.19
N GLY A 8 10.91 10.59 9.64
CA GLY A 8 10.57 10.41 11.06
C GLY A 8 11.84 10.37 11.91
N SER A 9 12.04 11.36 12.74
CA SER A 9 13.14 11.42 13.68
C SER A 9 13.03 10.40 14.81
N GLU A 10 14.16 10.04 15.42
CA GLU A 10 14.37 9.01 16.45
C GLU A 10 13.48 9.08 17.73
N MET A 11 12.52 9.98 17.79
CA MET A 11 11.73 10.26 18.99
C MET A 11 10.48 9.37 19.14
N CYS A 12 10.30 8.37 18.28
CA CYS A 12 9.10 7.51 18.27
C CYS A 12 9.08 6.36 19.29
N ILE A 13 10.09 6.19 20.12
CA ILE A 13 10.32 4.91 20.84
C ILE A 13 9.50 4.75 22.13
N ARG A 14 8.84 5.77 22.67
CA ARG A 14 8.28 5.70 24.04
C ARG A 14 6.80 6.07 24.23
N ASP A 15 6.08 6.43 23.18
CA ASP A 15 4.67 6.80 23.34
C ASP A 15 3.77 5.90 22.47
N SER A 16 2.85 5.18 23.09
CA SER A 16 1.87 4.29 22.44
C SER A 16 0.80 5.04 21.63
N ARG A 17 0.93 6.36 21.44
CA ARG A 17 0.01 7.16 20.64
C ARG A 17 0.40 7.12 19.17
N ARG A 18 -0.60 7.14 18.29
CA ARG A 18 -0.38 7.29 16.84
C ARG A 18 0.42 8.57 16.59
N LYS A 19 1.53 8.43 15.88
CA LYS A 19 2.43 9.56 15.57
C LYS A 19 2.09 10.21 14.24
N LEU A 20 1.53 9.42 13.30
CA LEU A 20 1.08 9.92 12.01
C LEU A 20 -0.21 9.22 11.62
N THR A 21 -1.18 10.00 11.15
CA THR A 21 -2.34 9.52 10.42
C THR A 21 -2.37 10.21 9.07
N LEU A 22 -2.45 9.42 8.00
CA LEU A 22 -2.56 9.90 6.63
C LEU A 22 -3.86 9.35 6.05
N GLU A 23 -4.79 10.24 5.67
CA GLU A 23 -6.09 9.84 5.16
C GLU A 23 -6.41 10.57 3.85
N SER A 24 -7.08 9.87 2.95
CA SER A 24 -7.62 10.40 1.68
C SER A 24 -6.61 11.23 0.89
N SER A 25 -5.35 10.81 0.93
CA SER A 25 -4.22 11.56 0.39
C SER A 25 -3.66 10.91 -0.88
N ILE A 26 -2.95 11.67 -1.69
CA ILE A 26 -2.16 11.18 -2.82
C ILE A 26 -0.71 11.58 -2.63
N ILE A 27 0.19 10.60 -2.71
CA ILE A 27 1.62 10.77 -2.85
C ILE A 27 2.04 10.10 -4.14
N ARG A 28 2.51 10.86 -5.12
CA ARG A 28 2.87 10.30 -6.42
C ARG A 28 4.04 11.00 -7.08
N GLN A 29 4.66 10.32 -8.05
CA GLN A 29 5.70 10.89 -8.92
C GLN A 29 6.88 11.45 -8.12
N VAL A 30 7.39 10.68 -7.17
CA VAL A 30 8.57 11.02 -6.36
C VAL A 30 9.81 10.28 -6.87
N SER A 31 10.98 10.90 -6.77
CA SER A 31 12.24 10.30 -7.24
C SER A 31 12.82 9.24 -6.29
N GLY A 32 12.50 9.34 -4.99
CA GLY A 32 12.89 8.39 -3.94
C GLY A 32 11.74 7.52 -3.49
N ASN A 33 11.65 7.23 -2.19
CA ASN A 33 10.51 6.56 -1.58
C ASN A 33 9.30 7.50 -1.47
N GLY A 34 8.09 6.98 -1.70
CA GLY A 34 6.85 7.72 -1.48
C GLY A 34 6.63 8.00 0.01
N LEU A 35 6.63 6.94 0.82
CA LEU A 35 6.69 7.00 2.28
C LEU A 35 7.88 6.17 2.76
N GLU A 36 8.71 6.77 3.60
CA GLU A 36 9.80 6.08 4.29
C GLU A 36 9.59 6.18 5.80
N LEU A 37 9.36 5.03 6.44
CA LEU A 37 8.91 4.97 7.82
C LEU A 37 9.83 4.03 8.61
N THR A 38 10.45 4.57 9.68
CA THR A 38 11.37 3.82 10.53
C THR A 38 10.90 3.86 11.97
N SER A 39 10.67 2.70 12.58
CA SER A 39 10.35 2.50 14.00
C SER A 39 9.30 3.46 14.57
N CYS A 40 8.27 3.76 13.78
CA CYS A 40 7.19 4.66 14.19
C CYS A 40 5.82 3.96 14.15
N GLN A 41 4.80 4.64 14.65
CA GLN A 41 3.42 4.18 14.56
C GLN A 41 2.63 5.04 13.58
N VAL A 42 2.10 4.41 12.53
CA VAL A 42 1.42 5.11 11.43
C VAL A 42 0.14 4.39 11.04
N VAL A 43 -0.89 5.16 10.78
CA VAL A 43 -2.13 4.69 10.15
C VAL A 43 -2.33 5.43 8.85
N VAL A 44 -2.46 4.67 7.77
CA VAL A 44 -2.75 5.19 6.43
C VAL A 44 -4.10 4.62 5.98
N GLY A 45 -5.00 5.48 5.59
CA GLY A 45 -6.32 5.08 5.12
C GLY A 45 -6.73 5.80 3.84
N ASN A 46 -7.46 5.09 2.99
CA ASN A 46 -8.11 5.66 1.81
C ASN A 46 -7.17 6.49 0.92
N SER A 47 -5.91 6.05 0.77
CA SER A 47 -4.84 6.85 0.18
C SER A 47 -4.16 6.14 -1.00
N GLU A 48 -3.70 6.94 -1.96
CA GLU A 48 -2.89 6.50 -3.09
C GLU A 48 -1.42 6.87 -2.86
N ILE A 49 -0.53 5.88 -2.99
CA ILE A 49 0.91 6.10 -3.01
C ILE A 49 1.44 5.43 -4.25
N SER A 50 1.86 6.23 -5.23
CA SER A 50 2.10 5.72 -6.57
C SER A 50 3.31 6.32 -7.26
N ASN A 51 3.90 5.54 -8.19
CA ASN A 51 4.96 5.99 -9.07
C ASN A 51 6.15 6.62 -8.33
N ALA A 52 6.83 5.82 -7.51
CA ALA A 52 8.05 6.18 -6.81
C ALA A 52 9.30 5.61 -7.53
N GLY A 53 10.35 6.38 -7.62
CA GLY A 53 11.64 5.96 -8.21
C GLY A 53 12.33 4.86 -7.41
N GLU A 54 12.03 4.80 -6.12
CA GLU A 54 12.36 3.69 -5.22
C GLU A 54 11.06 2.96 -4.82
N ASN A 55 10.73 2.84 -3.54
CA ASN A 55 9.53 2.15 -3.11
C ASN A 55 8.35 3.13 -2.95
N CYS A 56 7.12 2.72 -3.27
CA CYS A 56 5.97 3.52 -2.87
C CYS A 56 5.92 3.62 -1.35
N VAL A 57 6.11 2.51 -0.64
CA VAL A 57 6.20 2.49 0.83
C VAL A 57 7.41 1.65 1.25
N SER A 58 8.26 2.22 2.10
CA SER A 58 9.38 1.53 2.75
C SER A 58 9.19 1.54 4.26
N LEU A 59 9.07 0.35 4.86
CA LEU A 59 8.88 0.13 6.29
C LEU A 59 10.12 -0.53 6.89
N LEU A 60 10.68 0.07 7.93
CA LEU A 60 11.77 -0.47 8.72
C LEU A 60 11.39 -0.52 10.20
N GLY A 61 11.04 -1.72 10.72
CA GLY A 61 10.50 -1.87 12.08
C GLY A 61 9.20 -1.12 12.29
N GLY A 62 8.72 -0.99 13.52
CA GLY A 62 7.58 -0.14 13.87
C GLY A 62 6.21 -0.84 13.91
N ASP A 63 5.14 -0.04 13.82
CA ASP A 63 3.74 -0.47 13.89
C ASP A 63 2.90 0.29 12.86
N TYR A 64 2.38 -0.41 11.86
CA TYR A 64 1.76 0.17 10.69
C TYR A 64 0.41 -0.47 10.38
N THR A 65 -0.57 0.36 10.02
CA THR A 65 -1.86 -0.09 9.51
C THR A 65 -2.20 0.67 8.23
N PHE A 66 -2.45 -0.06 7.16
CA PHE A 66 -2.92 0.44 5.87
C PHE A 66 -4.30 -0.13 5.61
N THR A 67 -5.30 0.72 5.33
CA THR A 67 -6.66 0.30 5.03
C THR A 67 -7.17 1.03 3.80
N HIS A 68 -7.71 0.30 2.84
CA HIS A 68 -8.17 0.86 1.56
C HIS A 68 -7.11 1.75 0.88
N CYS A 69 -5.87 1.25 0.79
CA CYS A 69 -4.79 1.98 0.14
C CYS A 69 -4.42 1.33 -1.20
N THR A 70 -4.04 2.16 -2.16
CA THR A 70 -3.45 1.73 -3.43
C THR A 70 -1.97 2.09 -3.44
N LEU A 71 -1.11 1.07 -3.38
CA LEU A 71 0.33 1.16 -3.53
C LEU A 71 0.68 0.66 -4.93
N ALA A 72 0.98 1.57 -5.87
CA ALA A 72 1.09 1.23 -7.28
C ALA A 72 2.36 1.79 -7.92
N ASN A 73 3.38 0.95 -8.14
CA ASN A 73 4.65 1.43 -8.65
C ASN A 73 4.89 1.10 -10.13
N TYR A 74 4.47 2.00 -10.99
CA TYR A 74 4.70 1.98 -12.44
C TYR A 74 5.62 3.12 -12.88
N PHE A 75 6.52 3.54 -12.01
CA PHE A 75 7.47 4.63 -12.28
C PHE A 75 8.26 4.38 -13.56
N SER A 76 8.24 5.33 -14.48
CA SER A 76 8.83 5.21 -15.82
C SER A 76 9.67 6.42 -16.27
N TRP A 77 9.84 7.43 -15.39
CA TRP A 77 10.64 8.64 -15.71
C TRP A 77 12.14 8.37 -15.72
N ASN A 78 12.58 7.32 -15.05
CA ASN A 78 13.94 6.85 -14.97
C ASN A 78 13.95 5.37 -14.57
N VAL A 79 15.12 4.79 -14.33
CA VAL A 79 15.25 3.43 -13.83
C VAL A 79 14.63 3.36 -12.43
N ARG A 80 13.58 2.57 -12.28
CA ARG A 80 12.98 2.23 -10.98
C ARG A 80 13.92 1.32 -10.19
N LYS A 81 14.20 1.65 -8.93
CA LYS A 81 15.13 0.91 -8.07
C LYS A 81 14.43 0.06 -7.00
N GLY A 82 13.13 0.29 -6.77
CA GLY A 82 12.37 -0.39 -5.71
C GLY A 82 11.06 -0.99 -6.21
N THR A 83 10.19 -1.31 -5.28
CA THR A 83 8.91 -2.01 -5.47
C THR A 83 7.74 -1.15 -4.97
N ALA A 84 6.51 -1.65 -5.02
CA ALA A 84 5.39 -0.96 -4.41
C ALA A 84 5.50 -0.96 -2.88
N LEU A 85 5.93 -2.07 -2.28
CA LEU A 85 6.09 -2.20 -0.83
C LEU A 85 7.43 -2.83 -0.47
N GLN A 86 8.15 -2.20 0.45
CA GLN A 86 9.32 -2.79 1.11
C GLN A 86 9.06 -2.91 2.62
N VAL A 87 9.34 -4.09 3.20
CA VAL A 87 9.17 -4.36 4.63
C VAL A 87 10.42 -5.02 5.20
N ARG A 88 11.04 -4.41 6.21
CA ARG A 88 12.27 -4.92 6.83
C ARG A 88 12.23 -4.77 8.34
N ASN A 89 12.95 -5.63 9.05
CA ASN A 89 13.19 -5.51 10.51
C ASN A 89 14.68 -5.49 10.87
N GLU A 90 15.54 -5.28 9.89
CA GLU A 90 16.98 -5.12 10.07
C GLU A 90 17.57 -4.25 8.96
N GLN A 91 18.53 -3.42 9.30
CA GLN A 91 19.35 -2.66 8.37
C GLN A 91 20.74 -2.43 8.97
N ASP A 92 21.80 -2.70 8.19
CA ASP A 92 23.19 -2.51 8.59
C ASP A 92 23.53 -3.23 9.94
N ASP A 93 23.05 -4.47 10.09
CA ASP A 93 23.16 -5.30 11.30
C ASP A 93 22.47 -4.72 12.54
N ILE A 94 21.67 -3.66 12.37
CA ILE A 94 20.88 -3.07 13.45
C ILE A 94 19.46 -3.61 13.38
N ALA A 95 18.95 -4.09 14.53
CA ALA A 95 17.60 -4.62 14.67
C ALA A 95 16.57 -3.50 14.81
N TYR A 96 15.50 -3.61 14.03
CA TYR A 96 14.33 -2.74 14.06
C TYR A 96 13.06 -3.62 14.21
N PRO A 97 12.62 -3.96 15.42
CA PRO A 97 11.47 -4.84 15.58
C PRO A 97 10.23 -4.33 14.84
N LEU A 98 9.70 -5.14 13.93
CA LEU A 98 8.43 -4.88 13.27
C LEU A 98 7.31 -5.46 14.13
N SER A 99 6.74 -4.62 14.98
CA SER A 99 5.67 -5.01 15.89
C SER A 99 4.41 -5.38 15.14
N SER A 100 4.12 -4.66 14.05
CA SER A 100 2.94 -4.90 13.22
C SER A 100 3.07 -4.20 11.87
N ALA A 101 2.68 -4.88 10.79
CA ALA A 101 2.45 -4.29 9.45
C ALA A 101 1.17 -4.89 8.88
N ILE A 102 0.04 -4.21 9.03
CA ILE A 102 -1.28 -4.69 8.66
C ILE A 102 -1.77 -3.98 7.41
N PHE A 103 -2.17 -4.76 6.41
CA PHE A 103 -2.76 -4.28 5.17
C PHE A 103 -4.15 -4.89 5.01
N ARG A 104 -5.20 -4.05 4.93
CA ARG A 104 -6.59 -4.46 4.76
C ARG A 104 -7.20 -3.76 3.56
N ASN A 105 -7.89 -4.51 2.72
CA ASN A 105 -8.56 -3.98 1.53
C ASN A 105 -7.62 -3.12 0.67
N CYS A 106 -6.37 -3.55 0.49
CA CYS A 106 -5.35 -2.79 -0.22
C CYS A 106 -5.04 -3.39 -1.59
N ILE A 107 -4.55 -2.55 -2.50
CA ILE A 107 -3.91 -2.97 -3.75
C ILE A 107 -2.42 -2.69 -3.64
N ILE A 108 -1.59 -3.70 -3.95
CA ILE A 108 -0.13 -3.59 -4.04
C ILE A 108 0.25 -4.09 -5.43
N ALA A 109 0.58 -3.17 -6.33
CA ALA A 109 0.79 -3.49 -7.74
C ALA A 109 1.95 -2.70 -8.35
N GLY A 110 2.40 -3.12 -9.51
CA GLY A 110 3.45 -2.40 -10.23
C GLY A 110 3.90 -3.11 -11.48
N SER A 111 4.88 -2.53 -12.17
CA SER A 111 5.41 -3.06 -13.43
C SER A 111 6.36 -4.25 -13.26
N GLY A 112 6.79 -4.56 -12.04
CA GLY A 112 7.66 -5.69 -11.72
C GLY A 112 6.94 -7.04 -11.69
N THR A 113 7.70 -8.09 -11.48
CA THR A 113 7.16 -9.45 -11.26
C THR A 113 6.86 -9.72 -9.79
N ASP A 114 7.46 -8.94 -8.91
CA ASP A 114 7.31 -9.00 -7.46
C ASP A 114 7.32 -7.58 -6.92
N GLU A 115 6.21 -7.13 -6.39
CA GLU A 115 6.02 -5.77 -5.90
C GLU A 115 6.06 -5.68 -4.36
N ILE A 116 6.37 -6.79 -3.70
CA ILE A 116 6.74 -6.80 -2.29
C ILE A 116 8.20 -7.22 -2.17
N ASN A 117 9.02 -6.33 -1.63
CA ASN A 117 10.40 -6.61 -1.31
C ASN A 117 10.63 -6.49 0.19
N GLY A 118 11.57 -7.24 0.70
CA GLY A 118 11.86 -7.11 2.11
C GLY A 118 12.82 -8.16 2.62
N GLY A 119 13.07 -8.08 3.90
CA GLY A 119 13.95 -9.02 4.56
C GLY A 119 13.65 -9.13 6.03
N ARG A 120 13.48 -10.38 6.47
CA ARG A 120 13.49 -10.72 7.88
C ARG A 120 14.93 -10.90 8.34
N SER A 121 15.27 -10.34 9.48
CA SER A 121 16.53 -10.61 10.17
C SER A 121 16.74 -12.12 10.36
N LYS A 122 17.98 -12.55 10.27
CA LYS A 122 18.39 -13.93 10.62
C LYS A 122 18.17 -14.24 12.10
N ASN A 123 18.15 -13.23 12.95
CA ASN A 123 17.80 -13.37 14.37
C ASN A 123 16.28 -13.47 14.53
N GLU A 124 15.78 -14.67 14.70
CA GLU A 124 14.34 -14.95 14.85
C GLU A 124 13.69 -14.32 16.09
N ASN A 125 14.47 -13.87 17.07
CA ASN A 125 13.96 -13.16 18.24
C ASN A 125 13.55 -11.71 17.94
N ILE A 126 13.94 -11.17 16.78
CA ILE A 126 13.52 -9.84 16.34
C ILE A 126 12.12 -9.96 15.71
N ALA A 127 11.14 -9.27 16.27
CA ALA A 127 9.76 -9.32 15.79
C ALA A 127 9.68 -8.96 14.29
N PHE A 128 8.92 -9.77 13.53
CA PHE A 128 8.58 -9.55 12.13
C PHE A 128 7.13 -9.98 11.91
N ASN A 129 6.19 -9.11 12.30
CA ASN A 129 4.78 -9.38 12.25
C ASN A 129 4.12 -8.61 11.10
N TYR A 130 3.50 -9.34 10.17
CA TYR A 130 2.72 -8.76 9.08
C TYR A 130 1.38 -9.47 8.95
N TYR A 131 0.43 -8.82 8.29
CA TYR A 131 -0.88 -9.37 8.01
C TYR A 131 -1.48 -8.73 6.76
N PHE A 132 -1.92 -9.55 5.80
CA PHE A 132 -2.63 -9.12 4.62
C PHE A 132 -4.03 -9.71 4.60
N SER A 133 -5.04 -8.87 4.39
CA SER A 133 -6.44 -9.30 4.36
C SER A 133 -7.21 -8.60 3.25
N HIS A 134 -7.87 -9.38 2.40
CA HIS A 134 -8.69 -8.87 1.29
C HIS A 134 -7.91 -7.91 0.39
N CYS A 135 -6.71 -8.30 0.02
CA CYS A 135 -5.81 -7.49 -0.80
C CYS A 135 -5.66 -8.09 -2.20
N LEU A 136 -5.41 -7.23 -3.18
CA LEU A 136 -4.92 -7.64 -4.49
C LEU A 136 -3.42 -7.33 -4.55
N ILE A 137 -2.59 -8.34 -4.81
CA ILE A 137 -1.14 -8.22 -4.72
C ILE A 137 -0.47 -8.79 -5.97
N ASN A 138 0.36 -7.98 -6.62
CA ASN A 138 1.29 -8.41 -7.65
C ASN A 138 2.61 -8.83 -7.01
N SER A 139 2.70 -10.08 -6.61
CA SER A 139 3.91 -10.68 -6.03
C SER A 139 3.87 -12.19 -6.17
N VAL A 140 4.94 -12.87 -5.77
CA VAL A 140 4.96 -14.32 -5.67
C VAL A 140 3.96 -14.77 -4.61
N LYS A 141 3.10 -15.72 -4.99
CA LYS A 141 2.08 -16.22 -4.07
C LYS A 141 2.69 -16.86 -2.82
N GLU A 142 2.24 -16.40 -1.66
CA GLU A 142 2.50 -17.01 -0.37
C GLU A 142 1.20 -17.51 0.27
N GLU A 143 1.28 -18.62 1.03
CA GLU A 143 0.17 -19.16 1.79
C GLU A 143 0.60 -19.40 3.25
N ASN A 144 0.03 -18.63 4.16
CA ASN A 144 0.21 -18.81 5.60
C ASN A 144 -0.98 -18.19 6.35
N ASP A 145 -1.02 -18.35 7.65
CA ASP A 145 -2.08 -17.85 8.55
C ASP A 145 -2.19 -16.32 8.64
N LYS A 146 -1.19 -15.60 8.14
CA LYS A 146 -1.16 -14.13 8.11
C LYS A 146 -1.71 -13.54 6.80
N ILE A 147 -2.14 -14.39 5.87
CA ILE A 147 -2.60 -14.00 4.54
C ILE A 147 -4.02 -14.56 4.34
N VAL A 148 -5.00 -13.67 4.29
CA VAL A 148 -6.42 -14.02 4.25
C VAL A 148 -7.11 -13.35 3.07
N ASN A 149 -7.76 -14.14 2.21
CA ASN A 149 -8.50 -13.64 1.03
C ASN A 149 -7.66 -12.69 0.16
N VAL A 150 -6.42 -13.08 -0.15
CA VAL A 150 -5.54 -12.31 -1.03
C VAL A 150 -5.61 -12.90 -2.44
N ILE A 151 -5.82 -12.03 -3.42
CA ILE A 151 -5.69 -12.35 -4.85
C ILE A 151 -4.28 -11.99 -5.30
N TRP A 152 -3.55 -12.99 -5.79
CA TRP A 152 -2.21 -12.84 -6.34
C TRP A 152 -2.31 -12.73 -7.86
N GLU A 153 -2.12 -11.54 -8.38
CA GLU A 153 -2.31 -11.29 -9.80
C GLU A 153 -1.50 -10.11 -10.31
N LYS A 154 -0.98 -10.27 -11.52
CA LYS A 154 -0.20 -9.25 -12.22
C LYS A 154 -1.01 -8.48 -13.27
N ASP A 155 -2.21 -8.92 -13.60
CA ASP A 155 -3.00 -8.34 -14.67
C ASP A 155 -3.32 -6.86 -14.43
N ASP A 156 -3.63 -6.16 -15.52
CA ASP A 156 -4.01 -4.76 -15.48
C ASP A 156 -5.37 -4.58 -14.80
N ASN A 157 -5.34 -4.02 -13.61
CA ASN A 157 -6.51 -3.76 -12.78
C ASN A 157 -6.96 -2.28 -12.82
N PHE A 158 -6.22 -1.42 -13.53
CA PHE A 158 -6.41 0.01 -13.51
C PHE A 158 -6.96 0.56 -14.83
N LEU A 159 -7.60 1.71 -14.75
CA LEU A 159 -8.30 2.33 -15.86
C LEU A 159 -7.35 2.85 -16.95
N LEU A 160 -6.22 3.43 -16.57
CA LEU A 160 -5.24 4.01 -17.51
C LEU A 160 -3.83 3.78 -16.98
N MET A 161 -3.00 3.16 -17.85
CA MET A 161 -1.62 2.83 -17.56
C MET A 161 -0.75 3.13 -18.81
N ASP A 162 -0.52 4.41 -19.14
CA ASP A 162 0.32 4.77 -20.29
C ASP A 162 1.68 5.33 -19.84
N SER A 163 2.68 4.47 -19.90
CA SER A 163 4.06 4.83 -19.56
C SER A 163 4.73 5.74 -20.59
N ARG A 164 4.20 5.87 -21.81
CA ARG A 164 4.76 6.72 -22.86
C ARG A 164 4.34 8.17 -22.67
N THR A 165 3.05 8.39 -22.35
CA THR A 165 2.53 9.72 -22.03
C THR A 165 2.69 10.06 -20.57
N GLN A 166 3.04 9.06 -19.74
CA GLN A 166 3.14 9.17 -18.28
C GLN A 166 1.80 9.54 -17.62
N GLU A 167 0.72 9.08 -18.24
CA GLU A 167 -0.63 9.25 -17.74
C GLU A 167 -1.09 7.98 -17.00
N TYR A 168 -1.50 8.14 -15.76
CA TYR A 168 -1.91 7.04 -14.90
C TYR A 168 -3.21 7.38 -14.18
N SER A 169 -4.16 6.45 -14.22
CA SER A 169 -5.36 6.46 -13.39
C SER A 169 -5.49 5.13 -12.66
N PHE A 170 -5.34 5.17 -11.36
CA PHE A 170 -5.44 4.00 -10.49
C PHE A 170 -6.88 3.68 -10.06
N SER A 171 -7.89 4.31 -10.66
CA SER A 171 -9.28 3.83 -10.62
C SER A 171 -9.38 2.45 -11.26
N LEU A 172 -10.32 1.64 -10.81
CA LEU A 172 -10.46 0.26 -11.28
C LEU A 172 -11.08 0.19 -12.69
N ASN A 173 -10.53 -0.65 -13.54
CA ASN A 173 -11.17 -1.01 -14.79
C ASN A 173 -12.26 -2.08 -14.58
N GLU A 174 -13.06 -2.39 -15.61
CA GLU A 174 -14.20 -3.32 -15.51
C GLU A 174 -13.83 -4.78 -15.24
N LYS A 175 -12.57 -5.15 -15.50
CA LYS A 175 -12.08 -6.53 -15.34
C LYS A 175 -11.29 -6.70 -14.05
N SER A 176 -11.13 -5.63 -13.28
CA SER A 176 -10.34 -5.66 -12.05
C SER A 176 -10.87 -6.67 -11.05
N LYS A 177 -9.99 -7.53 -10.56
CA LYS A 177 -10.31 -8.46 -9.48
C LYS A 177 -10.29 -7.81 -8.09
N ALA A 178 -9.98 -6.53 -8.00
CA ALA A 178 -10.15 -5.74 -6.80
C ALA A 178 -11.62 -5.38 -6.53
N ILE A 179 -12.48 -5.49 -7.55
CA ILE A 179 -13.92 -5.18 -7.42
C ILE A 179 -14.58 -6.19 -6.47
N ASN A 180 -15.29 -5.68 -5.46
CA ASN A 180 -15.97 -6.45 -4.41
C ASN A 180 -15.03 -7.42 -3.63
N LEU A 181 -13.73 -7.17 -3.62
CA LEU A 181 -12.77 -8.00 -2.89
C LEU A 181 -12.68 -7.64 -1.40
N GLY A 182 -12.96 -6.39 -1.05
CA GLY A 182 -12.76 -5.87 0.28
C GLY A 182 -13.72 -6.44 1.34
N LYS A 183 -13.30 -6.39 2.58
CA LYS A 183 -14.11 -6.76 3.73
C LYS A 183 -14.93 -5.56 4.20
N GLN A 184 -16.24 -5.73 4.31
CA GLN A 184 -17.17 -4.64 4.64
C GLN A 184 -16.89 -4.02 6.03
N GLU A 185 -16.49 -4.83 7.00
CA GLU A 185 -16.20 -4.36 8.36
C GLU A 185 -15.04 -3.35 8.39
N ASP A 186 -14.04 -3.53 7.52
CA ASP A 186 -12.89 -2.63 7.41
C ASP A 186 -13.25 -1.32 6.68
N ALA A 187 -14.33 -1.31 5.89
CA ALA A 187 -14.83 -0.12 5.20
C ALA A 187 -15.65 0.82 6.11
N ILE A 188 -16.07 0.38 7.28
CA ILE A 188 -16.85 1.22 8.23
C ILE A 188 -16.07 2.48 8.60
N ALA A 189 -14.76 2.38 8.77
CA ALA A 189 -13.90 3.52 9.09
C ALA A 189 -13.71 4.47 7.90
N TYR A 190 -13.92 3.98 6.67
CA TYR A 190 -13.77 4.73 5.41
C TYR A 190 -14.98 4.48 4.51
N PRO A 191 -16.18 5.01 4.86
CA PRO A 191 -17.43 4.70 4.17
C PRO A 191 -17.50 5.23 2.74
N THR A 192 -16.60 6.13 2.38
CA THR A 192 -16.43 6.65 1.03
C THR A 192 -15.02 6.41 0.52
N ASP A 193 -14.92 6.22 -0.77
CA ASP A 193 -13.63 6.14 -1.46
C ASP A 193 -12.97 7.52 -1.54
N ARG A 194 -11.78 7.58 -2.12
CA ARG A 194 -11.04 8.84 -2.25
C ARG A 194 -11.74 9.86 -3.17
N ASN A 195 -12.59 9.42 -4.07
CA ASN A 195 -13.38 10.28 -4.97
C ASN A 195 -14.76 10.67 -4.38
N GLY A 196 -15.08 10.16 -3.18
CA GLY A 196 -16.36 10.40 -2.51
C GLY A 196 -17.47 9.41 -2.87
N ASN A 197 -17.16 8.33 -3.62
CA ASN A 197 -18.11 7.26 -3.91
C ASN A 197 -18.32 6.41 -2.65
N SER A 198 -19.56 5.97 -2.42
CA SER A 198 -19.87 5.12 -1.26
C SER A 198 -19.31 3.71 -1.45
N ARG A 199 -18.63 3.20 -0.42
CA ARG A 199 -18.13 1.82 -0.36
C ARG A 199 -19.18 0.80 0.08
N LEU A 200 -20.31 1.28 0.55
CA LEU A 200 -21.36 0.44 1.17
C LEU A 200 -22.60 0.30 0.27
N GLN A 201 -22.47 0.60 -1.02
CA GLN A 201 -23.58 0.50 -1.98
C GLN A 201 -23.69 -0.87 -2.64
N ASP A 202 -22.58 -1.59 -2.74
CA ASP A 202 -22.48 -2.89 -3.40
C ASP A 202 -22.48 -4.05 -2.38
N THR A 203 -22.25 -5.26 -2.88
CA THR A 203 -22.20 -6.48 -2.07
C THR A 203 -20.98 -6.50 -1.13
N ALA A 204 -19.88 -5.87 -1.52
CA ALA A 204 -18.68 -5.66 -0.73
C ALA A 204 -17.92 -4.44 -1.29
N PRO A 205 -17.11 -3.76 -0.47
CA PRO A 205 -16.27 -2.67 -0.94
C PRO A 205 -15.17 -3.19 -1.89
N ASP A 206 -14.68 -2.33 -2.75
CA ASP A 206 -13.52 -2.65 -3.55
C ASP A 206 -12.22 -2.58 -2.72
N ALA A 207 -11.23 -3.34 -3.12
CA ALA A 207 -9.88 -3.16 -2.58
C ALA A 207 -9.23 -1.91 -3.22
N GLY A 208 -8.37 -1.24 -2.44
CA GLY A 208 -7.72 0.00 -2.85
C GLY A 208 -8.49 1.26 -2.41
N CYS A 209 -7.98 2.41 -2.85
CA CYS A 209 -8.51 3.70 -2.44
C CYS A 209 -9.63 4.24 -3.35
N TYR A 210 -10.01 3.51 -4.40
CA TYR A 210 -11.06 3.88 -5.35
C TYR A 210 -12.09 2.76 -5.50
N GLU A 211 -13.37 3.12 -5.41
CA GLU A 211 -14.48 2.26 -5.84
C GLU A 211 -14.62 2.30 -7.36
N LYS A 212 -14.99 1.19 -7.94
CA LYS A 212 -15.36 1.13 -9.35
C LYS A 212 -16.57 2.05 -9.59
N SER A 213 -16.38 3.09 -10.37
CA SER A 213 -17.50 3.95 -10.74
C SER A 213 -18.48 3.15 -11.59
N ALA A 214 -19.79 3.27 -11.29
CA ALA A 214 -20.81 2.77 -12.19
C ALA A 214 -20.58 3.40 -13.57
N SER A 215 -20.57 2.59 -14.63
CA SER A 215 -20.57 3.13 -15.99
C SER A 215 -21.77 4.05 -16.11
N LYS A 216 -21.54 5.33 -16.41
CA LYS A 216 -22.62 6.17 -16.89
C LYS A 216 -22.93 5.63 -18.27
N ASP A 217 -23.99 4.83 -18.36
CA ASP A 217 -24.58 4.51 -19.67
C ASP A 217 -24.99 5.85 -20.30
N GLU A 218 -24.24 6.24 -21.35
CA GLU A 218 -24.64 7.34 -22.22
C GLU A 218 -25.74 6.87 -23.19
#